data_b0b0a7e31541da940f23564a80381f25
#
_entry.id   b0b0a7e31541da940f23564a80381f25
#
_cell.length_a   1.000
_cell.length_b   1.000
_cell.length_c   1.000
_cell.angle_alpha   90.00
_cell.angle_beta   90.00
_cell.angle_gamma   90.00
#
_symmetry.space_group_name_H-M   'P 1'
#
loop_
_entity.id
_entity.type
_entity.pdbx_description
1 polymer ?
#
loop_
_entity_poly.entity_id
_entity_poly.type
_entity_poly.pdbx_seq_one_letter_code
_entity_poly.pdbx_strand_id
1 'polypeptide(L)'
;MNRFLTTIFMLSLISFMILLSSFIEYDNHKSNTEYKVYYAFDNLYNNKLIIDSIMMNKSNIELIKSNKLNEIESKLYEIESIYEVDIFRDFNFNLSINILEREPLAYYEKNDSYIDLSGKIIKRNKKLDDRLPILLGETSKNNIKIVVDVIKAFNEDIFLNKELGSIWFNEDELFLKLNSFQFDIRFGDNNKMNKKLEMLKGFCIYNMKNKGNETYKQIDLVYDNQLIAIKN
;
A
#
# COMPACT_ATOMS: atom_id res chain seq x y z
N MET A 1 4.55 -3.12 -73.41
CA MET A 1 4.77 -4.09 -72.32
C MET A 1 5.82 -3.62 -71.32
N ASN A 2 6.94 -3.05 -71.76
CA ASN A 2 8.02 -2.63 -70.84
C ASN A 2 7.66 -1.46 -69.89
N ARG A 3 6.85 -0.46 -70.35
CA ARG A 3 6.48 0.68 -69.48
C ARG A 3 5.56 0.29 -68.29
N PHE A 4 4.66 -0.67 -68.48
CA PHE A 4 3.76 -1.15 -67.46
C PHE A 4 4.52 -1.94 -66.36
N LEU A 5 5.50 -2.74 -66.79
CA LEU A 5 6.36 -3.49 -65.88
C LEU A 5 7.25 -2.57 -65.04
N THR A 6 7.78 -1.50 -65.63
CA THR A 6 8.60 -0.51 -64.93
C THR A 6 7.78 0.29 -63.90
N THR A 7 6.51 0.62 -64.20
CA THR A 7 5.65 1.32 -63.20
C THR A 7 5.29 0.44 -62.03
N ILE A 8 5.00 -0.85 -62.25
CA ILE A 8 4.76 -1.80 -61.16
C ILE A 8 6.00 -1.97 -60.27
N PHE A 9 7.18 -2.08 -60.88
CA PHE A 9 8.43 -2.19 -60.15
C PHE A 9 8.73 -0.93 -59.31
N MET A 10 8.51 0.26 -59.86
CA MET A 10 8.63 1.51 -59.10
C MET A 10 7.66 1.61 -57.94
N LEU A 11 6.40 1.24 -58.11
CA LEU A 11 5.42 1.21 -57.01
C LEU A 11 5.79 0.23 -55.90
N SER A 12 6.29 -0.94 -56.29
CA SER A 12 6.76 -1.93 -55.31
C SER A 12 7.97 -1.43 -54.50
N LEU A 13 8.90 -0.72 -55.16
CA LEU A 13 10.08 -0.15 -54.52
C LEU A 13 9.71 0.98 -53.55
N ILE A 14 8.74 1.83 -53.91
CA ILE A 14 8.22 2.87 -53.02
C ILE A 14 7.52 2.25 -51.79
N SER A 15 6.69 1.23 -52.01
CA SER A 15 6.03 0.51 -50.93
C SER A 15 7.04 -0.13 -49.97
N PHE A 16 8.11 -0.73 -50.51
CA PHE A 16 9.19 -1.31 -49.69
C PHE A 16 9.96 -0.25 -48.92
N MET A 17 10.25 0.92 -49.50
CA MET A 17 10.89 2.05 -48.84
C MET A 17 10.03 2.59 -47.68
N ILE A 18 8.73 2.68 -47.84
CA ILE A 18 7.78 3.10 -46.79
C ILE A 18 7.79 2.09 -45.64
N LEU A 19 7.78 0.79 -45.94
CA LEU A 19 7.88 -0.26 -44.93
C LEU A 19 9.21 -0.20 -44.17
N LEU A 20 10.35 -0.03 -44.85
CA LEU A 20 11.65 0.14 -44.23
C LEU A 20 11.70 1.38 -43.33
N SER A 21 11.17 2.51 -43.78
CA SER A 21 11.10 3.73 -42.99
C SER A 21 10.30 3.51 -41.69
N SER A 22 9.15 2.83 -41.80
CA SER A 22 8.32 2.49 -40.63
C SER A 22 9.05 1.57 -39.63
N PHE A 23 9.84 0.63 -40.12
CA PHE A 23 10.66 -0.24 -39.23
C PHE A 23 11.77 0.54 -38.54
N ILE A 24 12.48 1.43 -39.23
CA ILE A 24 13.54 2.26 -38.67
C ILE A 24 12.97 3.21 -37.62
N GLU A 25 11.82 3.82 -37.84
CA GLU A 25 11.14 4.68 -36.90
C GLU A 25 10.69 3.89 -35.65
N TYR A 26 10.12 2.71 -35.84
CA TYR A 26 9.74 1.82 -34.76
C TYR A 26 10.93 1.44 -33.86
N ASP A 27 12.08 1.06 -34.44
CA ASP A 27 13.28 0.70 -33.68
C ASP A 27 13.88 1.89 -32.93
N ASN A 28 13.88 3.10 -33.52
CA ASN A 28 14.33 4.32 -32.87
C ASN A 28 13.44 4.66 -31.67
N HIS A 29 12.12 4.57 -31.79
CA HIS A 29 11.20 4.78 -30.68
C HIS A 29 11.34 3.71 -29.59
N LYS A 30 11.56 2.47 -29.96
CA LYS A 30 11.81 1.36 -29.02
C LYS A 30 13.06 1.58 -28.17
N SER A 31 14.08 2.26 -28.70
CA SER A 31 15.33 2.56 -28.00
C SER A 31 15.23 3.79 -27.07
N ASN A 32 14.10 4.53 -27.07
CA ASN A 32 13.91 5.66 -26.17
C ASN A 32 13.92 5.20 -24.72
N THR A 33 14.77 5.82 -23.90
CA THR A 33 14.94 5.55 -22.47
C THR A 33 14.38 6.66 -21.59
N GLU A 34 13.83 7.73 -22.20
CA GLU A 34 13.08 8.73 -21.43
C GLU A 34 11.79 8.11 -20.88
N TYR A 35 11.49 8.40 -19.63
CA TYR A 35 10.33 7.82 -18.95
C TYR A 35 9.55 8.83 -18.13
N LYS A 36 8.27 8.52 -17.92
CA LYS A 36 7.37 9.24 -17.01
C LYS A 36 6.87 8.27 -15.95
N VAL A 37 6.84 8.73 -14.71
CA VAL A 37 6.30 7.95 -13.59
C VAL A 37 4.93 8.50 -13.23
N TYR A 38 3.95 7.62 -13.15
CA TYR A 38 2.60 7.90 -12.72
C TYR A 38 2.32 7.13 -11.44
N TYR A 39 1.82 7.82 -10.43
CA TYR A 39 1.37 7.21 -9.20
C TYR A 39 -0.16 7.13 -9.21
N ALA A 40 -0.70 5.98 -8.84
CA ALA A 40 -2.15 5.77 -8.77
C ALA A 40 -2.82 6.66 -7.70
N PHE A 41 -2.06 7.00 -6.65
CA PHE A 41 -2.43 7.91 -5.57
C PHE A 41 -1.32 8.93 -5.33
N ASP A 42 -1.45 9.75 -4.29
CA ASP A 42 -0.37 10.64 -3.86
C ASP A 42 0.90 9.83 -3.56
N ASN A 43 2.05 10.34 -4.02
CA ASN A 43 3.36 9.71 -3.77
C ASN A 43 3.66 9.70 -2.25
N LEU A 44 3.24 8.64 -1.57
CA LEU A 44 3.28 8.50 -0.12
C LEU A 44 4.71 8.34 0.40
N TYR A 45 5.55 7.59 -0.33
CA TYR A 45 6.89 7.21 0.16
C TYR A 45 8.04 7.95 -0.51
N ASN A 46 7.76 8.85 -1.46
CA ASN A 46 8.77 9.61 -2.19
C ASN A 46 9.88 8.75 -2.83
N ASN A 47 9.49 7.72 -3.54
CA ASN A 47 10.39 6.73 -4.15
C ASN A 47 11.16 7.25 -5.38
N LYS A 48 10.97 8.49 -5.80
CA LYS A 48 11.53 9.03 -7.04
C LYS A 48 13.02 8.78 -7.19
N LEU A 49 13.82 9.07 -6.18
CA LEU A 49 15.28 8.90 -6.25
C LEU A 49 15.71 7.44 -6.44
N ILE A 50 14.98 6.49 -5.82
CA ILE A 50 15.26 5.06 -5.94
C ILE A 50 14.89 4.59 -7.34
N ILE A 51 13.74 5.02 -7.85
CA ILE A 51 13.28 4.70 -9.21
C ILE A 51 14.25 5.27 -10.23
N ASP A 52 14.63 6.53 -10.11
CA ASP A 52 15.60 7.18 -10.98
C ASP A 52 16.95 6.42 -10.99
N SER A 53 17.42 5.99 -9.82
CA SER A 53 18.65 5.20 -9.68
C SER A 53 18.57 3.85 -10.42
N ILE A 54 17.43 3.17 -10.33
CA ILE A 54 17.19 1.91 -11.04
C ILE A 54 17.13 2.16 -12.54
N MET A 55 16.35 3.14 -12.98
CA MET A 55 16.12 3.43 -14.40
C MET A 55 17.39 3.91 -15.12
N MET A 56 18.24 4.67 -14.44
CA MET A 56 19.48 5.23 -15.01
C MET A 56 20.68 4.28 -14.92
N ASN A 57 20.54 3.10 -14.32
CA ASN A 57 21.60 2.11 -14.27
C ASN A 57 21.91 1.59 -15.69
N LYS A 58 23.20 1.54 -16.08
CA LYS A 58 23.64 1.12 -17.43
C LYS A 58 23.07 -0.23 -17.85
N SER A 59 23.11 -1.23 -16.98
CA SER A 59 22.53 -2.56 -17.23
C SER A 59 21.02 -2.50 -17.50
N ASN A 60 20.31 -1.66 -16.77
CA ASN A 60 18.86 -1.50 -16.94
C ASN A 60 18.51 -0.73 -18.21
N ILE A 61 19.32 0.25 -18.60
CA ILE A 61 19.19 0.94 -19.89
C ILE A 61 19.31 -0.06 -21.05
N GLU A 62 20.22 -1.03 -20.98
CA GLU A 62 20.33 -2.10 -21.99
C GLU A 62 19.08 -2.99 -22.03
N LEU A 63 18.48 -3.31 -20.86
CA LEU A 63 17.23 -4.05 -20.78
C LEU A 63 16.07 -3.26 -21.40
N ILE A 64 15.98 -1.95 -21.13
CA ILE A 64 14.98 -1.07 -21.74
C ILE A 64 15.12 -1.04 -23.27
N LYS A 65 16.34 -0.88 -23.79
CA LYS A 65 16.63 -0.87 -25.22
C LYS A 65 16.30 -2.20 -25.89
N SER A 66 16.55 -3.33 -25.20
CA SER A 66 16.20 -4.67 -25.68
C SER A 66 14.73 -5.03 -25.45
N ASN A 67 13.92 -4.10 -24.96
CA ASN A 67 12.49 -4.27 -24.62
C ASN A 67 12.20 -5.38 -23.59
N LYS A 68 13.12 -5.60 -22.66
CA LYS A 68 12.97 -6.53 -21.55
C LYS A 68 12.38 -5.81 -20.33
N LEU A 69 11.23 -5.20 -20.47
CA LEU A 69 10.61 -4.34 -19.46
C LEU A 69 10.24 -5.11 -18.19
N ASN A 70 9.82 -6.37 -18.31
CA ASN A 70 9.48 -7.22 -17.18
C ASN A 70 10.64 -7.42 -16.18
N GLU A 71 11.90 -7.39 -16.68
CA GLU A 71 13.07 -7.49 -15.80
C GLU A 71 13.26 -6.20 -14.99
N ILE A 72 12.86 -5.05 -15.52
CA ILE A 72 12.86 -3.78 -14.79
C ILE A 72 11.70 -3.71 -13.80
N GLU A 73 10.50 -4.14 -14.20
CA GLU A 73 9.34 -4.25 -13.30
C GLU A 73 9.68 -5.07 -12.05
N SER A 74 10.32 -6.24 -12.25
CA SER A 74 10.74 -7.09 -11.14
C SER A 74 11.67 -6.36 -10.15
N LYS A 75 12.58 -5.53 -10.66
CA LYS A 75 13.51 -4.74 -9.83
C LYS A 75 12.80 -3.59 -9.09
N LEU A 76 11.85 -2.94 -9.74
CA LEU A 76 11.05 -1.89 -9.10
C LEU A 76 10.09 -2.50 -8.04
N TYR A 77 9.57 -3.68 -8.29
CA TYR A 77 8.73 -4.41 -7.34
C TYR A 77 9.46 -4.83 -6.05
N GLU A 78 10.80 -4.92 -6.08
CA GLU A 78 11.62 -5.16 -4.87
C GLU A 78 11.61 -3.98 -3.89
N ILE A 79 11.17 -2.79 -4.32
CA ILE A 79 11.00 -1.63 -3.43
C ILE A 79 9.86 -1.92 -2.44
N GLU A 80 10.17 -1.93 -1.14
CA GLU A 80 9.24 -2.39 -0.07
C GLU A 80 7.88 -1.69 -0.09
N SER A 81 7.87 -0.40 -0.45
CA SER A 81 6.66 0.44 -0.48
C SER A 81 5.83 0.29 -1.75
N ILE A 82 6.31 -0.42 -2.76
CA ILE A 82 5.55 -0.67 -4.00
C ILE A 82 4.69 -1.92 -3.83
N TYR A 83 3.40 -1.76 -4.11
CA TYR A 83 2.45 -2.87 -4.17
C TYR A 83 2.38 -3.49 -5.55
N GLU A 84 2.34 -2.65 -6.59
CA GLU A 84 2.27 -3.05 -8.00
C GLU A 84 3.00 -2.04 -8.87
N VAL A 85 3.61 -2.51 -9.94
CA VAL A 85 4.28 -1.68 -10.93
C VAL A 85 4.08 -2.28 -12.31
N ASP A 86 3.74 -1.42 -13.28
CA ASP A 86 3.65 -1.76 -14.69
C ASP A 86 4.52 -0.81 -15.50
N ILE A 87 5.32 -1.36 -16.41
CA ILE A 87 6.14 -0.60 -17.35
C ILE A 87 5.69 -0.91 -18.78
N PHE A 88 5.30 0.13 -19.50
CA PHE A 88 4.86 -0.03 -20.88
C PHE A 88 5.28 1.16 -21.74
N ARG A 89 5.18 0.99 -23.05
CA ARG A 89 5.30 2.09 -23.99
C ARG A 89 3.92 2.58 -24.39
N ASP A 90 3.73 3.90 -24.33
CA ASP A 90 2.52 4.54 -24.79
C ASP A 90 2.41 4.55 -26.32
N PHE A 91 1.34 5.09 -26.86
CA PHE A 91 1.12 5.17 -28.32
C PHE A 91 2.18 6.01 -29.06
N ASN A 92 2.90 6.87 -28.34
CA ASN A 92 4.00 7.67 -28.87
C ASN A 92 5.36 7.02 -28.58
N PHE A 93 5.38 5.75 -28.17
CA PHE A 93 6.56 4.99 -27.80
C PHE A 93 7.34 5.56 -26.60
N ASN A 94 6.78 6.50 -25.83
CA ASN A 94 7.38 6.92 -24.59
C ASN A 94 7.25 5.82 -23.54
N LEU A 95 8.27 5.67 -22.70
CA LEU A 95 8.24 4.73 -21.61
C LEU A 95 7.40 5.31 -20.45
N SER A 96 6.44 4.57 -19.98
CA SER A 96 5.56 4.92 -18.88
C SER A 96 5.66 3.88 -17.77
N ILE A 97 5.74 4.35 -16.52
CA ILE A 97 5.81 3.53 -15.32
C ILE A 97 4.61 3.88 -14.45
N ASN A 98 3.68 2.96 -14.31
CA ASN A 98 2.58 3.07 -13.37
C ASN A 98 2.96 2.41 -12.06
N ILE A 99 2.79 3.13 -10.96
CA ILE A 99 3.13 2.65 -9.63
C ILE A 99 1.89 2.73 -8.75
N LEU A 100 1.56 1.61 -8.13
CA LEU A 100 0.64 1.52 -7.01
C LEU A 100 1.48 1.31 -5.74
N GLU A 101 1.49 2.31 -4.87
CA GLU A 101 2.16 2.22 -3.58
C GLU A 101 1.29 1.47 -2.56
N ARG A 102 1.92 0.87 -1.55
CA ARG A 102 1.23 0.21 -0.43
C ARG A 102 0.57 1.26 0.45
N GLU A 103 -0.69 1.04 0.78
CA GLU A 103 -1.42 1.90 1.68
C GLU A 103 -1.09 1.54 3.14
N PRO A 104 -0.64 2.51 3.97
CA PRO A 104 -0.33 2.26 5.36
C PRO A 104 -1.62 2.12 6.18
N LEU A 105 -1.68 1.06 6.98
CA LEU A 105 -2.81 0.73 7.87
C LEU A 105 -2.54 1.13 9.31
N ALA A 106 -1.30 1.00 9.77
CA ALA A 106 -0.86 1.35 11.12
C ALA A 106 0.57 1.90 11.13
N TYR A 107 0.88 2.70 12.13
CA TYR A 107 2.25 3.10 12.44
C TYR A 107 2.85 2.17 13.51
N TYR A 108 3.99 1.55 13.22
CA TYR A 108 4.73 0.71 14.15
C TYR A 108 5.85 1.52 14.81
N GLU A 109 5.59 1.97 16.04
CA GLU A 109 6.44 2.93 16.75
C GLU A 109 7.87 2.42 16.93
N LYS A 110 8.04 1.18 17.40
CA LYS A 110 9.36 0.62 17.71
C LYS A 110 10.34 0.67 16.54
N ASN A 111 9.85 0.41 15.34
CA ASN A 111 10.69 0.31 14.15
C ASN A 111 10.66 1.58 13.28
N ASP A 112 9.95 2.62 13.69
CA ASP A 112 9.65 3.82 12.88
C ASP A 112 9.23 3.43 11.45
N SER A 113 8.20 2.58 11.35
CA SER A 113 7.75 1.97 10.11
C SER A 113 6.23 1.98 10.01
N TYR A 114 5.70 1.66 8.83
CA TYR A 114 4.28 1.43 8.62
C TYR A 114 4.00 -0.07 8.44
N ILE A 115 2.77 -0.47 8.73
CA ILE A 115 2.23 -1.79 8.44
C ILE A 115 1.13 -1.62 7.42
N ASP A 116 1.15 -2.39 6.32
CA ASP A 116 0.12 -2.38 5.29
C ASP A 116 -1.02 -3.39 5.57
N LEU A 117 -2.03 -3.40 4.70
CA LEU A 117 -3.17 -4.32 4.75
C LEU A 117 -2.80 -5.81 4.67
N SER A 118 -1.60 -6.14 4.20
CA SER A 118 -1.08 -7.51 4.14
C SER A 118 -0.25 -7.89 5.38
N GLY A 119 0.01 -6.94 6.28
CA GLY A 119 0.90 -7.09 7.42
C GLY A 119 2.38 -6.94 7.07
N LYS A 120 2.70 -6.41 5.89
CA LYS A 120 4.08 -6.10 5.51
C LYS A 120 4.53 -4.83 6.23
N ILE A 121 5.74 -4.90 6.81
CA ILE A 121 6.38 -3.74 7.44
C ILE A 121 7.10 -2.95 6.35
N ILE A 122 6.86 -1.64 6.28
CA ILE A 122 7.39 -0.73 5.27
C ILE A 122 8.15 0.37 5.99
N LYS A 123 9.42 0.55 5.63
CA LYS A 123 10.23 1.62 6.22
C LYS A 123 9.62 2.99 5.96
N ARG A 124 9.52 3.80 7.01
CA ARG A 124 9.00 5.15 6.92
C ARG A 124 10.04 6.09 6.30
N ASN A 125 9.74 6.62 5.11
CA ASN A 125 10.56 7.63 4.45
C ASN A 125 10.00 9.05 4.65
N LYS A 126 8.70 9.17 4.93
CA LYS A 126 7.98 10.42 5.13
C LYS A 126 6.96 10.25 6.25
N LYS A 127 6.78 11.27 7.09
CA LYS A 127 5.69 11.27 8.05
C LYS A 127 4.38 11.54 7.30
N LEU A 128 3.46 10.60 7.38
CA LEU A 128 2.09 10.80 6.90
C LEU A 128 1.32 11.59 7.97
N ASP A 129 0.48 12.51 7.52
CA ASP A 129 -0.38 13.30 8.42
C ASP A 129 -1.63 12.52 8.87
N ASP A 130 -1.75 11.27 8.47
CA ASP A 130 -2.91 10.45 8.76
C ASP A 130 -2.92 10.01 10.23
N ARG A 131 -4.12 9.98 10.81
CA ARG A 131 -4.38 9.48 12.16
C ARG A 131 -4.45 7.95 12.13
N LEU A 132 -3.32 7.32 11.82
CA LEU A 132 -3.21 5.87 11.83
C LEU A 132 -3.13 5.37 13.27
N PRO A 133 -3.74 4.21 13.60
CA PRO A 133 -3.52 3.56 14.88
C PRO A 133 -2.04 3.22 15.06
N ILE A 134 -1.57 3.31 16.32
CA ILE A 134 -0.16 3.13 16.66
C ILE A 134 0.01 1.75 17.30
N LEU A 135 0.87 0.91 16.73
CA LEU A 135 1.32 -0.32 17.35
C LEU A 135 2.52 -0.01 18.25
N LEU A 136 2.35 -0.22 19.56
CA LEU A 136 3.35 0.05 20.58
C LEU A 136 4.12 -1.22 20.96
N GLY A 137 5.40 -1.05 21.30
CA GLY A 137 6.24 -2.13 21.82
C GLY A 137 6.70 -3.15 20.78
N GLU A 138 7.26 -4.27 21.28
CA GLU A 138 7.68 -5.38 20.42
C GLU A 138 6.51 -6.30 20.09
N THR A 139 6.51 -6.82 18.85
CA THR A 139 5.46 -7.73 18.43
C THR A 139 5.99 -8.81 17.49
N SER A 140 5.38 -9.98 17.53
CA SER A 140 5.68 -11.10 16.64
C SER A 140 4.97 -10.95 15.29
N LYS A 141 5.42 -11.71 14.27
CA LYS A 141 4.73 -11.75 12.98
C LYS A 141 3.27 -12.20 13.09
N ASN A 142 2.98 -13.13 14.01
CA ASN A 142 1.61 -13.59 14.23
C ASN A 142 0.75 -12.47 14.81
N ASN A 143 1.30 -11.70 15.74
CA ASN A 143 0.61 -10.58 16.35
C ASN A 143 0.35 -9.44 15.34
N ILE A 144 1.25 -9.22 14.38
CA ILE A 144 1.01 -8.25 13.28
C ILE A 144 -0.26 -8.61 12.51
N LYS A 145 -0.49 -9.90 12.22
CA LYS A 145 -1.72 -10.34 11.55
C LYS A 145 -2.96 -10.03 12.38
N ILE A 146 -2.90 -10.28 13.69
CA ILE A 146 -3.99 -9.94 14.62
C ILE A 146 -4.25 -8.43 14.61
N VAL A 147 -3.20 -7.60 14.64
CA VAL A 147 -3.31 -6.13 14.53
C VAL A 147 -4.05 -5.72 13.26
N VAL A 148 -3.66 -6.28 12.11
CA VAL A 148 -4.31 -5.99 10.82
C VAL A 148 -5.79 -6.37 10.86
N ASP A 149 -6.12 -7.56 11.38
CA ASP A 149 -7.50 -8.04 11.46
C ASP A 149 -8.36 -7.15 12.38
N VAL A 150 -7.80 -6.73 13.51
CA VAL A 150 -8.48 -5.81 14.46
C VAL A 150 -8.73 -4.45 13.81
N ILE A 151 -7.73 -3.85 13.16
CA ILE A 151 -7.90 -2.54 12.52
C ILE A 151 -8.96 -2.61 11.40
N LYS A 152 -8.95 -3.69 10.60
CA LYS A 152 -9.98 -3.90 9.57
C LYS A 152 -11.37 -3.96 10.18
N ALA A 153 -11.55 -4.73 11.26
CA ALA A 153 -12.83 -4.86 11.93
C ALA A 153 -13.32 -3.52 12.55
N PHE A 154 -12.39 -2.71 13.08
CA PHE A 154 -12.72 -1.35 13.54
C PHE A 154 -13.15 -0.45 12.39
N ASN A 155 -12.46 -0.51 11.25
CA ASN A 155 -12.76 0.33 10.09
C ASN A 155 -14.08 -0.04 9.40
N GLU A 156 -14.55 -1.28 9.53
CA GLU A 156 -15.84 -1.73 9.01
C GLU A 156 -17.03 -1.26 9.86
N ASP A 157 -16.83 -0.93 11.14
CA ASP A 157 -17.90 -0.43 12.01
C ASP A 157 -18.02 1.09 11.93
N ILE A 158 -19.20 1.59 11.60
CA ILE A 158 -19.48 3.03 11.43
C ILE A 158 -19.16 3.86 12.68
N PHE A 159 -19.36 3.30 13.87
CA PHE A 159 -19.13 4.00 15.14
C PHE A 159 -17.67 3.92 15.58
N LEU A 160 -17.04 2.77 15.41
CA LEU A 160 -15.65 2.51 15.84
C LEU A 160 -14.60 2.97 14.82
N ASN A 161 -15.03 3.26 13.59
CA ASN A 161 -14.13 3.74 12.54
C ASN A 161 -13.36 4.98 13.02
N LYS A 162 -12.03 4.95 12.91
CA LYS A 162 -11.09 5.99 13.36
C LYS A 162 -11.02 6.20 14.90
N GLU A 163 -11.72 5.40 15.68
CA GLU A 163 -11.61 5.44 17.14
C GLU A 163 -10.36 4.73 17.67
N LEU A 164 -9.82 3.78 16.95
CA LEU A 164 -8.63 3.04 17.38
C LEU A 164 -7.40 3.94 17.39
N GLY A 165 -6.86 4.22 18.57
CA GLY A 165 -5.71 5.10 18.78
C GLY A 165 -4.40 4.32 18.88
N SER A 166 -4.34 3.34 19.79
CA SER A 166 -3.15 2.51 19.95
C SER A 166 -3.48 1.06 20.28
N ILE A 167 -2.51 0.20 19.97
CA ILE A 167 -2.58 -1.26 20.12
C ILE A 167 -1.26 -1.70 20.74
N TRP A 168 -1.32 -2.60 21.72
CA TRP A 168 -0.12 -3.22 22.27
C TRP A 168 -0.42 -4.64 22.76
N PHE A 169 0.63 -5.41 22.97
CA PHE A 169 0.53 -6.74 23.56
C PHE A 169 1.22 -6.76 24.92
N ASN A 170 0.60 -7.43 25.87
CA ASN A 170 1.19 -7.75 27.15
C ASN A 170 0.98 -9.24 27.40
N GLU A 171 2.05 -10.03 27.52
CA GLU A 171 2.00 -11.49 27.71
C GLU A 171 1.06 -12.19 26.71
N ASP A 172 1.19 -11.86 25.42
CA ASP A 172 0.35 -12.34 24.31
C ASP A 172 -1.14 -11.91 24.34
N GLU A 173 -1.57 -11.15 25.32
CA GLU A 173 -2.89 -10.53 25.33
C GLU A 173 -2.90 -9.19 24.61
N LEU A 174 -3.91 -8.98 23.79
CA LEU A 174 -4.12 -7.75 23.06
C LEU A 174 -4.80 -6.69 23.91
N PHE A 175 -4.22 -5.50 23.92
CA PHE A 175 -4.78 -4.30 24.55
C PHE A 175 -4.98 -3.22 23.50
N LEU A 176 -6.02 -2.39 23.69
CA LEU A 176 -6.39 -1.31 22.81
C LEU A 176 -6.63 -0.02 23.59
N LYS A 177 -6.41 1.11 22.94
CA LYS A 177 -6.81 2.44 23.39
C LYS A 177 -7.61 3.12 22.31
N LEU A 178 -8.73 3.72 22.68
CA LEU A 178 -9.55 4.53 21.76
C LEU A 178 -9.16 6.00 21.85
N ASN A 179 -9.37 6.73 20.76
CA ASN A 179 -9.05 8.16 20.70
C ASN A 179 -9.96 9.01 21.60
N SER A 180 -11.25 8.69 21.66
CA SER A 180 -12.26 9.48 22.39
C SER A 180 -12.48 9.04 23.85
N PHE A 181 -11.81 7.98 24.32
CA PHE A 181 -12.04 7.41 25.64
C PHE A 181 -10.76 7.29 26.47
N GLN A 182 -10.88 7.47 27.80
CA GLN A 182 -9.71 7.47 28.68
C GLN A 182 -9.32 6.08 29.23
N PHE A 183 -10.24 5.09 29.17
CA PHE A 183 -9.97 3.74 29.65
C PHE A 183 -9.15 2.91 28.65
N ASP A 184 -8.39 1.96 29.17
CA ASP A 184 -7.73 0.94 28.38
C ASP A 184 -8.70 -0.24 28.15
N ILE A 185 -8.50 -0.98 27.06
CA ILE A 185 -9.33 -2.13 26.70
C ILE A 185 -8.44 -3.36 26.70
N ARG A 186 -8.71 -4.31 27.60
CA ARG A 186 -8.14 -5.64 27.56
C ARG A 186 -8.99 -6.48 26.61
N PHE A 187 -8.53 -6.61 25.38
CA PHE A 187 -9.24 -7.32 24.32
C PHE A 187 -9.01 -8.83 24.39
N GLY A 188 -7.82 -9.23 24.89
CA GLY A 188 -7.38 -10.61 25.01
C GLY A 188 -6.95 -11.21 23.68
N ASP A 189 -7.58 -12.27 23.23
CA ASP A 189 -7.35 -12.89 21.93
C ASP A 189 -8.27 -12.30 20.82
N ASN A 190 -8.07 -12.72 19.58
CA ASN A 190 -8.91 -12.31 18.45
C ASN A 190 -10.15 -13.22 18.23
N ASN A 191 -10.42 -14.16 19.15
CA ASN A 191 -11.63 -14.98 19.07
C ASN A 191 -12.88 -14.14 19.28
N LYS A 192 -13.95 -14.45 18.54
CA LYS A 192 -15.25 -13.76 18.64
C LYS A 192 -15.13 -12.23 18.50
N MET A 193 -14.20 -11.76 17.67
CA MET A 193 -13.87 -10.33 17.49
C MET A 193 -15.11 -9.46 17.31
N ASN A 194 -15.99 -9.80 16.37
CA ASN A 194 -17.20 -9.01 16.10
C ASN A 194 -18.07 -8.83 17.35
N LYS A 195 -18.20 -9.89 18.16
CA LYS A 195 -18.98 -9.82 19.39
C LYS A 195 -18.33 -8.92 20.45
N LYS A 196 -17.01 -8.99 20.59
CA LYS A 196 -16.24 -8.10 21.47
C LYS A 196 -16.40 -6.64 21.03
N LEU A 197 -16.37 -6.35 19.73
CA LEU A 197 -16.60 -5.01 19.18
C LEU A 197 -18.03 -4.53 19.41
N GLU A 198 -19.03 -5.37 19.26
CA GLU A 198 -20.42 -5.01 19.60
C GLU A 198 -20.58 -4.65 21.08
N MET A 199 -19.99 -5.44 21.99
CA MET A 199 -20.02 -5.14 23.43
C MET A 199 -19.30 -3.83 23.73
N LEU A 200 -18.12 -3.61 23.15
CA LEU A 200 -17.36 -2.37 23.29
C LEU A 200 -18.16 -1.16 22.81
N LYS A 201 -18.73 -1.25 21.62
CA LYS A 201 -19.58 -0.22 21.04
C LYS A 201 -20.78 0.12 21.94
N GLY A 202 -21.47 -0.90 22.44
CA GLY A 202 -22.58 -0.72 23.38
C GLY A 202 -22.15 0.02 24.64
N PHE A 203 -20.98 -0.34 25.20
CA PHE A 203 -20.41 0.33 26.35
C PHE A 203 -20.00 1.78 26.06
N CYS A 204 -19.35 2.05 24.93
CA CYS A 204 -18.97 3.39 24.52
C CYS A 204 -20.21 4.31 24.40
N ILE A 205 -21.27 3.82 23.76
CA ILE A 205 -22.54 4.56 23.64
C ILE A 205 -23.16 4.83 25.02
N TYR A 206 -23.15 3.83 25.91
CA TYR A 206 -23.62 4.00 27.29
C TYR A 206 -22.83 5.07 28.05
N ASN A 207 -21.50 5.01 27.97
CA ASN A 207 -20.60 5.96 28.64
C ASN A 207 -20.81 7.39 28.12
N MET A 208 -20.96 7.58 26.81
CA MET A 208 -21.26 8.89 26.20
C MET A 208 -22.61 9.46 26.68
N LYS A 209 -23.65 8.63 26.76
CA LYS A 209 -25.00 9.07 27.22
C LYS A 209 -25.00 9.51 28.68
N ASN A 210 -24.21 8.86 29.52
CA ASN A 210 -24.08 9.18 30.95
C ASN A 210 -23.10 10.32 31.23
N LYS A 211 -22.64 11.05 30.19
CA LYS A 211 -21.72 12.20 30.27
C LYS A 211 -20.46 11.94 31.09
N GLY A 212 -19.97 10.69 31.11
CA GLY A 212 -18.76 10.35 31.83
C GLY A 212 -18.84 10.54 33.35
N ASN A 213 -20.02 10.50 33.97
CA ASN A 213 -20.19 10.61 35.40
C ASN A 213 -19.44 9.52 36.17
N GLU A 214 -19.11 8.41 35.51
CA GLU A 214 -18.27 7.34 36.04
C GLU A 214 -16.96 7.28 35.26
N THR A 215 -15.85 7.29 35.97
CA THR A 215 -14.52 7.13 35.37
C THR A 215 -14.10 5.66 35.44
N TYR A 216 -13.70 5.12 34.29
CA TYR A 216 -13.23 3.76 34.18
C TYR A 216 -11.75 3.76 33.84
N LYS A 217 -11.01 2.83 34.48
CA LYS A 217 -9.59 2.58 34.22
C LYS A 217 -9.43 1.61 33.06
N GLN A 218 -10.22 0.54 33.05
CA GLN A 218 -10.09 -0.55 32.09
C GLN A 218 -11.44 -1.20 31.79
N ILE A 219 -11.56 -1.68 30.56
CA ILE A 219 -12.67 -2.50 30.08
C ILE A 219 -12.12 -3.86 29.67
N ASP A 220 -12.61 -4.93 30.29
CA ASP A 220 -12.24 -6.30 29.98
C ASP A 220 -13.26 -6.96 29.05
N LEU A 221 -12.77 -7.46 27.88
CA LEU A 221 -13.53 -8.18 26.87
C LEU A 221 -13.11 -9.66 26.73
N VAL A 222 -12.33 -10.15 27.70
CA VAL A 222 -11.79 -11.53 27.66
C VAL A 222 -12.82 -12.58 28.06
N TYR A 223 -13.88 -12.18 28.73
CA TYR A 223 -14.91 -13.11 29.21
C TYR A 223 -16.01 -13.32 28.15
N ASP A 224 -16.43 -14.55 28.01
CA ASP A 224 -17.49 -14.90 27.09
C ASP A 224 -18.79 -14.20 27.48
N ASN A 225 -19.38 -13.45 26.55
CA ASN A 225 -20.65 -12.74 26.68
C ASN A 225 -20.73 -11.70 27.80
N GLN A 226 -19.60 -11.27 28.33
CA GLN A 226 -19.54 -10.29 29.41
C GLN A 226 -18.49 -9.23 29.11
N LEU A 227 -18.83 -7.99 29.41
CA LEU A 227 -17.90 -6.88 29.49
C LEU A 227 -17.80 -6.49 30.97
N ILE A 228 -16.57 -6.43 31.48
CA ILE A 228 -16.32 -6.00 32.85
C ILE A 228 -15.68 -4.62 32.82
N ALA A 229 -16.33 -3.64 33.43
CA ALA A 229 -15.83 -2.28 33.54
C ALA A 229 -15.19 -2.06 34.92
N ILE A 230 -13.91 -1.78 34.96
CA ILE A 230 -13.13 -1.53 36.16
C ILE A 230 -13.08 -0.02 36.37
N LYS A 231 -13.62 0.45 37.50
CA LYS A 231 -13.59 1.87 37.89
C LYS A 231 -12.22 2.27 38.45
N ASN A 232 -11.91 3.56 38.37
CA ASN A 232 -10.76 4.17 39.05
C ASN A 232 -10.88 4.11 40.55
#